data_360003ced02eb28b6280e6cb96053d82
#
_entry.id   360003ced02eb28b6280e6cb96053d82
#
_cell.length_a   1.000
_cell.length_b   1.000
_cell.length_c   1.000
_cell.angle_alpha   90.00
_cell.angle_beta   90.00
_cell.angle_gamma   90.00
#
_symmetry.space_group_name_H-M   'P 1'
#
loop_
_entity.id
_entity.type
_entity.pdbx_description
1 polymer ?
#
loop_
_entity_poly.entity_id
_entity_poly.type
_entity_poly.pdbx_seq_one_letter_code
_entity_poly.pdbx_strand_id
1 'polypeptide(L)'
;NCLAPVFIKLMEDGWVTHLATNGAGIIHDWEFAFQGHSSEDVRANVPRGEFGTWHETGFYLNLALVAGAWRGMGYGEAVGAFVEEEGLEIPSEAALEDEIARTVATDPYQAAAAADYLGKIREFKLEPGWMAVPHPFKRFGLQSNAYKLGVPFTSHPMIGHDIIYTHAMNHGAAIGRAAQRDFLAFAKQVENLENGVYLSVGSAVMSPMIFEKSLSMSQNLHIQQGRHIDNHFIVVVDIQESHWDWRQGEPPMDNPDYYLRFNKSFNRMGGQ
;
A
#
# COMPACT_ATOMS: atom_id res chain seq x y z
N ASN A 1 10.56 -10.29 -1.21
CA ASN A 1 9.78 -11.22 -0.36
C ASN A 1 10.64 -12.22 0.42
N CYS A 2 11.80 -12.65 -0.07
CA CYS A 2 12.70 -13.55 0.71
C CYS A 2 13.18 -12.93 2.03
N LEU A 3 13.05 -11.61 2.21
CA LEU A 3 13.39 -10.90 3.43
C LEU A 3 12.21 -10.75 4.42
N ALA A 4 11.02 -11.24 4.08
CA ALA A 4 9.85 -11.10 4.92
C ALA A 4 10.07 -11.55 6.38
N PRO A 5 10.70 -12.71 6.67
CA PRO A 5 10.98 -13.11 8.05
C PRO A 5 11.87 -12.12 8.81
N VAL A 6 12.78 -11.45 8.12
CA VAL A 6 13.64 -10.42 8.74
C VAL A 6 12.83 -9.20 9.13
N PHE A 7 11.98 -8.69 8.21
CA PHE A 7 11.11 -7.56 8.50
C PHE A 7 10.07 -7.86 9.56
N ILE A 8 9.50 -9.09 9.57
CA ILE A 8 8.59 -9.53 10.63
C ILE A 8 9.29 -9.45 11.99
N LYS A 9 10.51 -9.97 12.08
CA LYS A 9 11.28 -9.90 13.33
C LYS A 9 11.58 -8.46 13.75
N LEU A 10 11.91 -7.59 12.81
CA LEU A 10 12.15 -6.17 13.09
C LEU A 10 10.88 -5.44 13.55
N MET A 11 9.70 -5.83 13.04
CA MET A 11 8.41 -5.31 13.52
C MET A 11 8.11 -5.82 14.94
N GLU A 12 8.31 -7.12 15.22
CA GLU A 12 8.15 -7.69 16.56
C GLU A 12 9.03 -7.02 17.60
N ASP A 13 10.25 -6.68 17.23
CA ASP A 13 11.22 -6.01 18.10
C ASP A 13 11.02 -4.48 18.18
N GLY A 14 10.04 -3.92 17.45
CA GLY A 14 9.73 -2.49 17.45
C GLY A 14 10.71 -1.60 16.70
N TRP A 15 11.62 -2.18 15.89
CA TRP A 15 12.54 -1.41 15.04
C TRP A 15 11.87 -0.86 13.79
N VAL A 16 10.96 -1.64 13.21
CA VAL A 16 10.15 -1.22 12.05
C VAL A 16 8.77 -0.83 12.57
N THR A 17 8.46 0.45 12.49
CA THR A 17 7.20 1.04 12.97
C THR A 17 6.22 1.36 11.85
N HIS A 18 6.66 1.26 10.60
CA HIS A 18 5.83 1.43 9.41
C HIS A 18 6.50 0.78 8.20
N LEU A 19 5.71 0.16 7.36
CA LEU A 19 6.10 -0.35 6.04
C LEU A 19 5.25 0.29 4.95
N ALA A 20 5.89 0.63 3.83
CA ALA A 20 5.22 1.14 2.64
C ALA A 20 5.67 0.38 1.40
N THR A 21 4.75 0.13 0.49
CA THR A 21 5.03 -0.54 -0.79
C THR A 21 4.13 0.00 -1.90
N ASN A 22 4.29 -0.52 -3.11
CA ASN A 22 3.38 -0.29 -4.23
C ASN A 22 2.38 -1.46 -4.39
N GLY A 23 1.48 -1.36 -5.36
CA GLY A 23 0.51 -2.43 -5.61
C GLY A 23 1.15 -3.76 -5.97
N ALA A 24 2.27 -3.77 -6.71
CA ALA A 24 2.97 -5.02 -7.03
C ALA A 24 3.53 -5.71 -5.77
N GLY A 25 4.03 -4.94 -4.79
CA GLY A 25 4.48 -5.50 -3.52
C GLY A 25 3.35 -6.18 -2.74
N ILE A 26 2.15 -5.60 -2.75
CA ILE A 26 0.93 -6.20 -2.17
C ILE A 26 0.59 -7.52 -2.87
N ILE A 27 0.58 -7.52 -4.20
CA ILE A 27 0.24 -8.69 -5.01
C ILE A 27 1.20 -9.84 -4.72
N HIS A 28 2.49 -9.60 -4.80
CA HIS A 28 3.49 -10.63 -4.56
C HIS A 28 3.44 -11.21 -3.14
N ASP A 29 3.26 -10.36 -2.13
CA ASP A 29 3.16 -10.83 -0.74
C ASP A 29 1.90 -11.66 -0.52
N TRP A 30 0.77 -11.24 -1.13
CA TRP A 30 -0.48 -11.99 -1.09
C TRP A 30 -0.36 -13.35 -1.79
N GLU A 31 0.20 -13.40 -3.01
CA GLU A 31 0.39 -14.64 -3.76
C GLU A 31 1.27 -15.63 -3.01
N PHE A 32 2.35 -15.15 -2.37
CA PHE A 32 3.17 -15.99 -1.50
C PHE A 32 2.38 -16.52 -0.29
N ALA A 33 1.54 -15.70 0.33
CA ALA A 33 0.72 -16.14 1.46
C ALA A 33 -0.35 -17.16 1.05
N PHE A 34 -0.94 -16.99 -0.15
CA PHE A 34 -2.02 -17.80 -0.68
C PHE A 34 -1.54 -19.13 -1.27
N GLN A 35 -0.56 -19.11 -2.15
CA GLN A 35 -0.13 -20.28 -2.95
C GLN A 35 1.36 -20.67 -2.78
N GLY A 36 2.13 -19.90 -2.01
CA GLY A 36 3.54 -20.18 -1.73
C GLY A 36 4.51 -19.79 -2.85
N HIS A 37 4.03 -19.25 -3.93
CA HIS A 37 4.84 -18.74 -5.05
C HIS A 37 4.17 -17.54 -5.69
N SER A 38 4.92 -16.81 -6.50
CA SER A 38 4.46 -15.65 -7.23
C SER A 38 5.15 -15.57 -8.59
N SER A 39 4.64 -14.74 -9.47
CA SER A 39 5.09 -14.52 -10.84
C SER A 39 4.64 -15.58 -11.84
N GLU A 40 4.55 -15.18 -13.07
CA GLU A 40 4.12 -15.97 -14.23
C GLU A 40 5.19 -15.96 -15.32
N ASP A 41 5.07 -16.85 -16.31
CA ASP A 41 5.92 -16.83 -17.50
C ASP A 41 5.45 -15.70 -18.45
N VAL A 42 6.02 -14.52 -18.26
CA VAL A 42 5.69 -13.32 -19.05
C VAL A 42 5.91 -13.54 -20.54
N ARG A 43 6.98 -14.25 -20.93
CA ARG A 43 7.33 -14.48 -22.32
C ARG A 43 6.29 -15.39 -23.00
N ALA A 44 5.78 -16.39 -22.29
CA ALA A 44 4.76 -17.27 -22.79
C ALA A 44 3.37 -16.61 -22.82
N ASN A 45 3.06 -15.78 -21.84
CA ASN A 45 1.71 -15.25 -21.62
C ASN A 45 1.41 -13.98 -22.43
N VAL A 46 2.39 -13.08 -22.61
CA VAL A 46 2.18 -11.83 -23.37
C VAL A 46 1.66 -12.07 -24.80
N PRO A 47 2.25 -12.97 -25.62
CA PRO A 47 1.76 -13.21 -26.99
C PRO A 47 0.35 -13.81 -27.04
N ARG A 48 -0.11 -14.42 -25.95
CA ARG A 48 -1.45 -15.02 -25.84
C ARG A 48 -2.49 -14.07 -25.24
N GLY A 49 -2.07 -12.87 -24.77
CA GLY A 49 -2.94 -11.94 -24.09
C GLY A 49 -3.36 -12.41 -22.69
N GLU A 50 -2.57 -13.29 -22.07
CA GLU A 50 -2.85 -13.90 -20.77
C GLU A 50 -2.04 -13.25 -19.63
N PHE A 51 -1.12 -12.33 -19.94
CA PHE A 51 -0.32 -11.65 -18.95
C PHE A 51 -1.19 -10.86 -17.96
N GLY A 52 -1.03 -11.15 -16.66
CA GLY A 52 -1.75 -10.46 -15.60
C GLY A 52 -3.24 -10.76 -15.50
N THR A 53 -3.70 -11.89 -16.05
CA THR A 53 -5.12 -12.28 -16.06
C THR A 53 -5.47 -13.37 -15.04
N TRP A 54 -4.68 -13.51 -13.97
CA TRP A 54 -4.94 -14.46 -12.90
C TRP A 54 -6.21 -14.12 -12.16
N HIS A 55 -7.19 -15.04 -12.23
CA HIS A 55 -8.51 -14.84 -11.65
C HIS A 55 -8.44 -14.64 -10.14
N GLU A 56 -7.77 -15.53 -9.43
CA GLU A 56 -7.70 -15.52 -7.97
C GLU A 56 -7.05 -14.23 -7.47
N THR A 57 -5.92 -13.83 -8.04
CA THR A 57 -5.24 -12.59 -7.68
C THR A 57 -6.13 -11.38 -7.95
N GLY A 58 -6.72 -11.30 -9.12
CA GLY A 58 -7.61 -10.20 -9.50
C GLY A 58 -8.90 -10.15 -8.68
N PHE A 59 -9.53 -11.32 -8.46
CA PHE A 59 -10.79 -11.41 -7.74
C PHE A 59 -10.62 -11.09 -6.24
N TYR A 60 -9.76 -11.82 -5.56
CA TYR A 60 -9.66 -11.73 -4.10
C TYR A 60 -9.07 -10.41 -3.62
N LEU A 61 -8.03 -9.89 -4.28
CA LEU A 61 -7.46 -8.61 -3.89
C LEU A 61 -8.43 -7.45 -4.12
N ASN A 62 -9.13 -7.42 -5.25
CA ASN A 62 -10.13 -6.38 -5.48
C ASN A 62 -11.32 -6.49 -4.53
N LEU A 63 -11.78 -7.71 -4.21
CA LEU A 63 -12.84 -7.90 -3.24
C LEU A 63 -12.42 -7.44 -1.83
N ALA A 64 -11.21 -7.80 -1.40
CA ALA A 64 -10.63 -7.32 -0.14
C ALA A 64 -10.58 -5.79 -0.08
N LEU A 65 -10.23 -5.13 -1.20
CA LEU A 65 -10.20 -3.67 -1.29
C LEU A 65 -11.59 -3.04 -1.25
N VAL A 66 -12.59 -3.64 -1.88
CA VAL A 66 -13.98 -3.15 -1.82
C VAL A 66 -14.52 -3.28 -0.39
N ALA A 67 -14.36 -4.45 0.23
CA ALA A 67 -14.76 -4.69 1.61
C ALA A 67 -13.99 -3.80 2.61
N GLY A 68 -12.68 -3.68 2.44
CA GLY A 68 -11.84 -2.83 3.27
C GLY A 68 -12.17 -1.33 3.14
N ALA A 69 -12.44 -0.85 1.94
CA ALA A 69 -12.85 0.53 1.70
C ALA A 69 -14.17 0.86 2.40
N TRP A 70 -15.12 -0.06 2.39
CA TRP A 70 -16.39 0.03 3.14
C TRP A 70 -16.15 0.02 4.65
N ARG A 71 -15.26 -0.85 5.15
CA ARG A 71 -14.86 -0.93 6.58
C ARG A 71 -14.01 0.27 7.04
N GLY A 72 -13.63 1.18 6.17
CA GLY A 72 -12.80 2.34 6.51
C GLY A 72 -11.31 2.07 6.53
N MET A 73 -10.86 0.94 6.01
CA MET A 73 -9.44 0.52 5.98
C MET A 73 -8.65 1.18 4.84
N GLY A 74 -7.34 1.28 5.03
CA GLY A 74 -6.37 1.54 3.98
C GLY A 74 -6.17 0.32 3.07
N TYR A 75 -5.41 0.50 2.01
CA TYR A 75 -5.15 -0.57 1.03
C TYR A 75 -4.36 -1.74 1.65
N GLY A 76 -3.22 -1.42 2.28
CA GLY A 76 -2.38 -2.44 2.91
C GLY A 76 -3.07 -3.11 4.10
N GLU A 77 -3.81 -2.34 4.89
CA GLU A 77 -4.60 -2.86 6.02
C GLU A 77 -5.70 -3.81 5.56
N ALA A 78 -6.44 -3.45 4.50
CA ALA A 78 -7.53 -4.28 3.97
C ALA A 78 -7.05 -5.65 3.50
N VAL A 79 -5.92 -5.70 2.77
CA VAL A 79 -5.35 -6.97 2.31
C VAL A 79 -4.68 -7.71 3.47
N GLY A 80 -4.01 -7.01 4.39
CA GLY A 80 -3.42 -7.60 5.60
C GLY A 80 -4.47 -8.31 6.48
N ALA A 81 -5.61 -7.65 6.70
CA ALA A 81 -6.75 -8.23 7.42
C ALA A 81 -7.29 -9.47 6.72
N PHE A 82 -7.53 -9.37 5.41
CA PHE A 82 -8.02 -10.48 4.59
C PHE A 82 -7.13 -11.73 4.67
N VAL A 83 -5.81 -11.55 4.63
CA VAL A 83 -4.85 -12.64 4.75
C VAL A 83 -4.80 -13.20 6.17
N GLU A 84 -4.75 -12.35 7.20
CA GLU A 84 -4.63 -12.80 8.58
C GLU A 84 -5.90 -13.51 9.05
N GLU A 85 -7.07 -12.99 8.69
CA GLU A 85 -8.38 -13.54 9.03
C GLU A 85 -8.75 -14.76 8.16
N GLU A 86 -8.01 -15.01 7.08
CA GLU A 86 -8.25 -16.10 6.10
C GLU A 86 -9.64 -16.03 5.47
N GLY A 87 -10.07 -14.83 5.13
CA GLY A 87 -11.36 -14.57 4.53
C GLY A 87 -11.88 -13.17 4.85
N LEU A 88 -13.14 -12.95 4.50
CA LEU A 88 -13.85 -11.72 4.81
C LEU A 88 -15.38 -11.96 4.91
N GLU A 89 -16.04 -11.07 5.61
CA GLU A 89 -17.50 -11.06 5.72
C GLU A 89 -18.14 -10.41 4.50
N ILE A 90 -19.08 -11.11 3.88
CA ILE A 90 -19.96 -10.57 2.84
C ILE A 90 -21.28 -10.16 3.51
N PRO A 91 -21.59 -8.86 3.63
CA PRO A 91 -22.85 -8.42 4.19
C PRO A 91 -24.02 -8.79 3.27
N SER A 92 -25.21 -8.94 3.85
CA SER A 92 -26.41 -9.11 3.03
C SER A 92 -26.74 -7.83 2.26
N GLU A 93 -27.38 -7.96 1.11
CA GLU A 93 -27.86 -6.81 0.32
C GLU A 93 -28.73 -5.89 1.17
N ALA A 94 -29.68 -6.46 1.93
CA ALA A 94 -30.59 -5.70 2.78
C ALA A 94 -29.82 -4.89 3.85
N ALA A 95 -28.76 -5.45 4.44
CA ALA A 95 -27.97 -4.73 5.43
C ALA A 95 -27.25 -3.51 4.82
N LEU A 96 -26.72 -3.64 3.60
CA LEU A 96 -26.09 -2.52 2.91
C LEU A 96 -27.11 -1.48 2.43
N GLU A 97 -28.29 -1.89 1.97
CA GLU A 97 -29.38 -0.97 1.61
C GLU A 97 -29.85 -0.16 2.83
N ASP A 98 -30.02 -0.81 3.97
CA ASP A 98 -30.36 -0.15 5.24
C ASP A 98 -29.26 0.82 5.69
N GLU A 99 -27.99 0.43 5.56
CA GLU A 99 -26.86 1.31 5.87
C GLU A 99 -26.84 2.54 4.97
N ILE A 100 -26.99 2.36 3.66
CA ILE A 100 -27.05 3.46 2.68
C ILE A 100 -28.18 4.44 3.06
N ALA A 101 -29.38 3.92 3.29
CA ALA A 101 -30.55 4.75 3.63
C ALA A 101 -30.32 5.55 4.91
N ARG A 102 -29.68 4.95 5.91
CA ARG A 102 -29.41 5.56 7.22
C ARG A 102 -28.28 6.57 7.18
N THR A 103 -27.24 6.34 6.37
CA THR A 103 -26.01 7.14 6.41
C THR A 103 -25.95 8.21 5.32
N VAL A 104 -26.71 8.12 4.24
CA VAL A 104 -26.60 9.02 3.08
C VAL A 104 -26.73 10.51 3.44
N ALA A 105 -27.51 10.86 4.45
CA ALA A 105 -27.71 12.24 4.89
C ALA A 105 -26.62 12.75 5.85
N THR A 106 -25.95 11.87 6.58
CA THR A 106 -24.98 12.22 7.65
C THR A 106 -23.55 11.93 7.28
N ASP A 107 -23.31 10.84 6.54
CA ASP A 107 -22.02 10.42 5.99
C ASP A 107 -22.19 9.87 4.57
N PRO A 108 -22.30 10.75 3.57
CA PRO A 108 -22.48 10.33 2.18
C PRO A 108 -21.28 9.54 1.62
N TYR A 109 -20.10 9.67 2.21
CA TYR A 109 -18.93 8.90 1.78
C TYR A 109 -19.01 7.44 2.23
N GLN A 110 -19.53 7.18 3.43
CA GLN A 110 -19.82 5.83 3.91
C GLN A 110 -20.96 5.19 3.11
N ALA A 111 -22.04 5.94 2.87
CA ALA A 111 -23.13 5.48 2.01
C ALA A 111 -22.66 5.09 0.61
N ALA A 112 -21.75 5.89 0.02
CA ALA A 112 -21.17 5.59 -1.28
C ALA A 112 -20.29 4.33 -1.25
N ALA A 113 -19.49 4.12 -0.19
CA ALA A 113 -18.69 2.92 -0.04
C ALA A 113 -19.56 1.64 0.13
N ALA A 114 -20.65 1.74 0.87
CA ALA A 114 -21.64 0.66 0.99
C ALA A 114 -22.34 0.36 -0.35
N ALA A 115 -22.69 1.39 -1.13
CA ALA A 115 -23.28 1.23 -2.45
C ALA A 115 -22.32 0.58 -3.45
N ASP A 116 -21.03 0.92 -3.39
CA ASP A 116 -20.00 0.28 -4.22
C ASP A 116 -19.87 -1.22 -3.89
N TYR A 117 -19.90 -1.59 -2.60
CA TYR A 117 -19.85 -2.98 -2.19
C TYR A 117 -21.11 -3.73 -2.60
N LEU A 118 -22.29 -3.16 -2.37
CA LEU A 118 -23.57 -3.71 -2.83
C LEU A 118 -23.57 -3.97 -4.34
N GLY A 119 -23.04 -3.02 -5.11
CA GLY A 119 -22.88 -3.17 -6.55
C GLY A 119 -22.08 -4.41 -6.93
N LYS A 120 -20.93 -4.64 -6.26
CA LYS A 120 -20.08 -5.82 -6.51
C LYS A 120 -20.72 -7.12 -6.02
N ILE A 121 -21.43 -7.11 -4.89
CA ILE A 121 -22.18 -8.27 -4.42
C ILE A 121 -23.19 -8.72 -5.48
N ARG A 122 -23.96 -7.79 -6.05
CA ARG A 122 -24.96 -8.06 -7.11
C ARG A 122 -24.33 -8.52 -8.39
N GLU A 123 -23.28 -7.83 -8.84
CA GLU A 123 -22.56 -8.15 -10.09
C GLU A 123 -22.00 -9.57 -10.08
N PHE A 124 -21.38 -9.97 -8.96
CA PHE A 124 -20.73 -11.27 -8.81
C PHE A 124 -21.60 -12.31 -8.09
N LYS A 125 -22.83 -11.96 -7.68
CA LYS A 125 -23.77 -12.84 -6.97
C LYS A 125 -23.12 -13.48 -5.73
N LEU A 126 -22.47 -12.64 -4.93
CA LEU A 126 -21.80 -13.11 -3.71
C LEU A 126 -22.82 -13.47 -2.66
N GLU A 127 -22.68 -14.65 -2.06
CA GLU A 127 -23.55 -15.10 -0.99
C GLU A 127 -23.16 -14.41 0.33
N PRO A 128 -24.14 -13.95 1.15
CA PRO A 128 -23.87 -13.31 2.43
C PRO A 128 -23.27 -14.30 3.44
N GLY A 129 -22.41 -13.81 4.29
CA GLY A 129 -21.74 -14.57 5.35
C GLY A 129 -20.22 -14.62 5.16
N TRP A 130 -19.57 -15.48 5.91
CA TRP A 130 -18.11 -15.57 5.87
C TRP A 130 -17.62 -16.27 4.61
N MET A 131 -16.87 -15.56 3.79
CA MET A 131 -16.14 -16.13 2.65
C MET A 131 -14.76 -16.57 3.12
N ALA A 132 -14.58 -17.87 3.37
CA ALA A 132 -13.29 -18.42 3.77
C ALA A 132 -12.32 -18.51 2.57
N VAL A 133 -11.14 -17.95 2.74
CA VAL A 133 -10.03 -18.01 1.77
C VAL A 133 -8.75 -18.35 2.52
N PRO A 134 -8.38 -19.64 2.61
CA PRO A 134 -7.19 -20.07 3.35
C PRO A 134 -5.89 -19.49 2.79
N HIS A 135 -5.01 -19.07 3.67
CA HIS A 135 -3.67 -18.57 3.34
C HIS A 135 -2.61 -19.41 4.08
N PRO A 136 -2.30 -20.61 3.59
CA PRO A 136 -1.46 -21.59 4.31
C PRO A 136 -0.04 -21.10 4.59
N PHE A 137 0.43 -20.10 3.87
CA PHE A 137 1.78 -19.54 4.02
C PHE A 137 1.77 -18.15 4.67
N LYS A 138 0.64 -17.65 5.21
CA LYS A 138 0.51 -16.30 5.79
C LYS A 138 1.55 -15.96 6.86
N ARG A 139 2.09 -16.97 7.56
CA ARG A 139 3.16 -16.79 8.53
C ARG A 139 4.42 -16.10 7.96
N PHE A 140 4.59 -16.15 6.65
CA PHE A 140 5.69 -15.50 5.93
C PHE A 140 5.27 -14.22 5.21
N GLY A 141 3.99 -13.85 5.26
CA GLY A 141 3.44 -12.64 4.64
C GLY A 141 3.75 -11.40 5.48
N LEU A 142 4.23 -10.34 4.85
CA LEU A 142 4.47 -9.06 5.54
C LEU A 142 3.16 -8.39 5.94
N GLN A 143 2.17 -8.41 5.06
CA GLN A 143 0.89 -7.72 5.27
C GLN A 143 0.11 -8.30 6.45
N SER A 144 -0.02 -9.62 6.52
CA SER A 144 -0.72 -10.31 7.61
C SER A 144 -0.03 -10.10 8.95
N ASN A 145 1.30 -10.18 8.98
CA ASN A 145 2.04 -9.97 10.22
C ASN A 145 2.04 -8.49 10.64
N ALA A 146 2.11 -7.54 9.72
CA ALA A 146 1.95 -6.13 10.03
C ALA A 146 0.57 -5.84 10.63
N TYR A 147 -0.52 -6.37 10.03
CA TYR A 147 -1.87 -6.25 10.56
C TYR A 147 -1.98 -6.85 11.98
N LYS A 148 -1.49 -8.07 12.17
CA LYS A 148 -1.48 -8.77 13.46
C LYS A 148 -0.71 -8.01 14.55
N LEU A 149 0.41 -7.39 14.20
CA LEU A 149 1.27 -6.64 15.12
C LEU A 149 0.81 -5.19 15.30
N GLY A 150 -0.20 -4.72 14.58
CA GLY A 150 -0.66 -3.33 14.61
C GLY A 150 0.35 -2.34 14.01
N VAL A 151 1.26 -2.82 13.16
CA VAL A 151 2.21 -1.98 12.42
C VAL A 151 1.55 -1.52 11.14
N PRO A 152 1.41 -0.20 10.89
CA PRO A 152 0.83 0.29 9.66
C PRO A 152 1.62 -0.22 8.44
N PHE A 153 0.90 -0.80 7.50
CA PHE A 153 1.43 -1.23 6.21
C PHE A 153 0.64 -0.53 5.12
N THR A 154 1.28 0.36 4.37
CA THR A 154 0.61 1.18 3.36
C THR A 154 0.99 0.79 1.95
N SER A 155 0.02 0.84 1.05
CA SER A 155 0.23 0.63 -0.37
C SER A 155 -0.07 1.90 -1.17
N HIS A 156 0.83 2.21 -2.08
CA HIS A 156 0.72 3.36 -2.98
C HIS A 156 0.57 2.85 -4.42
N PRO A 157 -0.67 2.48 -4.84
CA PRO A 157 -0.90 1.91 -6.15
C PRO A 157 -0.80 2.97 -7.26
N MET A 158 -0.51 2.51 -8.46
CA MET A 158 -0.61 3.31 -9.68
C MET A 158 -1.63 2.64 -10.60
N ILE A 159 -2.78 3.26 -10.81
CA ILE A 159 -3.86 2.71 -11.62
C ILE A 159 -3.38 2.47 -13.05
N GLY A 160 -3.59 1.23 -13.54
CA GLY A 160 -3.13 0.77 -14.84
C GLY A 160 -1.72 0.15 -14.84
N HIS A 161 -1.00 0.14 -13.71
CA HIS A 161 0.32 -0.47 -13.58
C HIS A 161 0.25 -1.90 -13.03
N ASP A 162 -0.60 -2.14 -12.03
CA ASP A 162 -0.72 -3.44 -11.38
C ASP A 162 -1.70 -4.36 -12.10
N ILE A 163 -1.49 -5.67 -12.05
CA ILE A 163 -2.29 -6.66 -12.79
C ILE A 163 -3.75 -6.77 -12.30
N ILE A 164 -4.06 -6.36 -11.07
CA ILE A 164 -5.43 -6.45 -10.54
C ILE A 164 -6.44 -5.55 -11.26
N TYR A 165 -5.98 -4.55 -12.01
CA TYR A 165 -6.86 -3.63 -12.76
C TYR A 165 -7.48 -4.28 -13.99
N THR A 166 -6.98 -5.43 -14.43
CA THR A 166 -7.52 -6.16 -15.59
C THR A 166 -8.76 -6.99 -15.23
N HIS A 167 -9.03 -7.23 -13.96
CA HIS A 167 -10.11 -8.08 -13.49
C HIS A 167 -11.43 -7.31 -13.34
N ALA A 168 -12.56 -7.94 -13.68
CA ALA A 168 -13.90 -7.34 -13.61
C ALA A 168 -14.32 -6.92 -12.17
N MET A 169 -13.77 -7.57 -11.10
CA MET A 169 -13.99 -7.18 -9.73
C MET A 169 -13.35 -5.81 -9.41
N ASN A 170 -12.45 -5.29 -10.25
CA ASN A 170 -11.81 -4.00 -10.02
C ASN A 170 -12.84 -2.87 -9.82
N HIS A 171 -12.58 -2.02 -8.83
CA HIS A 171 -13.44 -0.90 -8.50
C HIS A 171 -12.62 0.35 -8.15
N GLY A 172 -12.56 1.30 -9.09
CA GLY A 172 -11.69 2.47 -8.97
C GLY A 172 -11.98 3.35 -7.75
N ALA A 173 -13.26 3.51 -7.36
CA ALA A 173 -13.61 4.29 -6.18
C ALA A 173 -13.14 3.63 -4.87
N ALA A 174 -13.27 2.32 -4.73
CA ALA A 174 -12.77 1.57 -3.57
C ALA A 174 -11.24 1.68 -3.47
N ILE A 175 -10.52 1.48 -4.59
CA ILE A 175 -9.06 1.66 -4.65
C ILE A 175 -8.68 3.09 -4.27
N GLY A 176 -9.36 4.09 -4.82
CA GLY A 176 -9.09 5.50 -4.51
C GLY A 176 -9.27 5.82 -3.03
N ARG A 177 -10.35 5.31 -2.39
CA ARG A 177 -10.58 5.49 -0.95
C ARG A 177 -9.49 4.82 -0.10
N ALA A 178 -9.18 3.56 -0.40
CA ALA A 178 -8.18 2.81 0.34
C ALA A 178 -6.77 3.40 0.18
N ALA A 179 -6.37 3.73 -1.05
CA ALA A 179 -5.07 4.35 -1.34
C ALA A 179 -4.93 5.75 -0.73
N GLN A 180 -6.00 6.56 -0.71
CA GLN A 180 -5.99 7.86 -0.06
C GLN A 180 -5.78 7.74 1.45
N ARG A 181 -6.40 6.75 2.10
CA ARG A 181 -6.18 6.48 3.53
C ARG A 181 -4.75 6.07 3.80
N ASP A 182 -4.18 5.22 2.95
CA ASP A 182 -2.77 4.81 3.08
C ASP A 182 -1.82 5.99 2.91
N PHE A 183 -2.09 6.90 1.97
CA PHE A 183 -1.31 8.11 1.83
C PHE A 183 -1.34 8.96 3.10
N LEU A 184 -2.52 9.14 3.71
CA LEU A 184 -2.65 9.90 4.96
C LEU A 184 -2.00 9.17 6.15
N ALA A 185 -2.10 7.84 6.22
CA ALA A 185 -1.42 7.03 7.22
C ALA A 185 0.11 7.15 7.07
N PHE A 186 0.62 7.09 5.84
CA PHE A 186 2.04 7.33 5.55
C PHE A 186 2.48 8.74 5.97
N ALA A 187 1.71 9.78 5.62
CA ALA A 187 2.02 11.14 6.02
C ALA A 187 2.05 11.30 7.55
N LYS A 188 1.16 10.60 8.27
CA LYS A 188 1.16 10.57 9.73
C LYS A 188 2.41 9.91 10.31
N GLN A 189 2.95 8.89 9.66
CA GLN A 189 4.23 8.29 10.09
C GLN A 189 5.41 9.23 9.81
N VAL A 190 5.39 9.95 8.69
CA VAL A 190 6.40 10.98 8.39
C VAL A 190 6.32 12.15 9.38
N GLU A 191 5.15 12.51 9.88
CA GLU A 191 4.99 13.49 10.98
C GLU A 191 5.74 13.09 12.24
N ASN A 192 5.88 11.79 12.51
CA ASN A 192 6.57 11.24 13.65
C ASN A 192 8.05 10.89 13.39
N LEU A 193 8.61 11.36 12.26
CA LEU A 193 9.96 10.97 11.84
C LEU A 193 11.08 11.64 12.62
N GLU A 194 10.81 12.64 13.44
CA GLU A 194 11.83 13.30 14.25
C GLU A 194 12.58 12.28 15.13
N ASN A 195 13.91 12.28 15.06
CA ASN A 195 14.82 11.28 15.64
C ASN A 195 14.70 9.86 15.05
N GLY A 196 14.04 9.72 13.91
CA GLY A 196 13.83 8.45 13.23
C GLY A 196 14.69 8.26 11.97
N VAL A 197 14.49 7.10 11.36
CA VAL A 197 15.16 6.71 10.11
C VAL A 197 14.11 6.41 9.04
N TYR A 198 14.25 7.02 7.88
CA TYR A 198 13.52 6.66 6.68
C TYR A 198 14.41 5.83 5.74
N LEU A 199 14.01 4.60 5.48
CA LEU A 199 14.76 3.69 4.60
C LEU A 199 14.03 3.52 3.27
N SER A 200 14.64 3.99 2.17
CA SER A 200 14.14 3.82 0.80
C SER A 200 14.90 2.71 0.09
N VAL A 201 14.23 1.60 -0.22
CA VAL A 201 14.86 0.42 -0.81
C VAL A 201 14.28 0.14 -2.20
N GLY A 202 15.11 0.26 -3.25
CA GLY A 202 14.76 -0.08 -4.62
C GLY A 202 13.60 0.74 -5.20
N SER A 203 13.39 1.97 -4.74
CA SER A 203 12.29 2.84 -5.17
C SER A 203 12.78 4.20 -5.65
N ALA A 204 13.21 4.25 -6.90
CA ALA A 204 13.83 5.43 -7.51
C ALA A 204 12.85 6.57 -7.80
N VAL A 205 11.54 6.32 -7.83
CA VAL A 205 10.52 7.32 -8.23
C VAL A 205 9.46 7.49 -7.15
N MET A 206 8.76 6.43 -6.74
CA MET A 206 7.61 6.54 -5.85
C MET A 206 8.00 6.97 -4.44
N SER A 207 9.00 6.33 -3.85
CA SER A 207 9.44 6.62 -2.48
C SER A 207 9.82 8.10 -2.30
N PRO A 208 10.73 8.71 -3.09
CA PRO A 208 11.06 10.11 -2.93
C PRO A 208 9.89 11.04 -3.20
N MET A 209 9.01 10.72 -4.15
CA MET A 209 7.89 11.58 -4.49
C MET A 209 6.79 11.58 -3.43
N ILE A 210 6.47 10.43 -2.85
CA ILE A 210 5.46 10.32 -1.80
C ILE A 210 6.01 10.93 -0.51
N PHE A 211 7.26 10.64 -0.16
CA PHE A 211 7.92 11.21 1.02
C PHE A 211 7.96 12.74 0.96
N GLU A 212 8.33 13.33 -0.18
CA GLU A 212 8.37 14.78 -0.38
C GLU A 212 7.04 15.46 -0.05
N LYS A 213 5.92 14.90 -0.52
CA LYS A 213 4.58 15.47 -0.27
C LYS A 213 4.17 15.26 1.19
N SER A 214 4.45 14.09 1.73
CA SER A 214 4.15 13.76 3.13
C SER A 214 4.94 14.64 4.10
N LEU A 215 6.25 14.81 3.86
CA LEU A 215 7.07 15.69 4.68
C LEU A 215 6.61 17.15 4.57
N SER A 216 6.27 17.63 3.36
CA SER A 216 5.76 18.98 3.18
C SER A 216 4.46 19.23 3.96
N MET A 217 3.53 18.28 3.95
CA MET A 217 2.30 18.34 4.73
C MET A 217 2.59 18.38 6.23
N SER A 218 3.44 17.47 6.70
CA SER A 218 3.79 17.32 8.12
C SER A 218 4.58 18.52 8.63
N GLN A 219 5.55 19.02 7.86
CA GLN A 219 6.27 20.26 8.19
C GLN A 219 5.35 21.47 8.32
N ASN A 220 4.39 21.59 7.40
CA ASN A 220 3.43 22.70 7.45
C ASN A 220 2.66 22.71 8.78
N LEU A 221 2.20 21.54 9.25
CA LEU A 221 1.52 21.41 10.54
C LEU A 221 2.44 21.72 11.73
N HIS A 222 3.69 21.25 11.68
CA HIS A 222 4.69 21.49 12.73
C HIS A 222 5.06 22.98 12.81
N ILE A 223 5.29 23.63 11.68
CA ILE A 223 5.63 25.08 11.62
C ILE A 223 4.52 25.92 12.28
N GLN A 224 3.24 25.60 12.05
CA GLN A 224 2.12 26.29 12.70
C GLN A 224 2.15 26.17 14.24
N GLN A 225 2.85 25.16 14.75
CA GLN A 225 3.02 24.92 16.19
C GLN A 225 4.42 25.34 16.70
N GLY A 226 5.22 26.04 15.88
CA GLY A 226 6.59 26.45 16.22
C GLY A 226 7.57 25.27 16.32
N ARG A 227 7.30 24.17 15.64
CA ARG A 227 8.15 22.95 15.60
C ARG A 227 8.61 22.67 14.19
N HIS A 228 9.63 21.82 14.05
CA HIS A 228 10.14 21.29 12.77
C HIS A 228 10.43 19.80 12.86
N ILE A 229 10.49 19.14 11.71
CA ILE A 229 10.96 17.77 11.54
C ILE A 229 12.30 17.88 10.82
N ASP A 230 13.40 18.00 11.59
CA ASP A 230 14.74 18.31 11.06
C ASP A 230 15.76 17.21 11.38
N ASN A 231 15.59 16.53 12.52
CA ASN A 231 16.53 15.56 13.02
C ASN A 231 16.09 14.14 12.64
N HIS A 232 16.26 13.80 11.37
CA HIS A 232 15.97 12.45 10.86
C HIS A 232 17.07 12.01 9.89
N PHE A 233 17.18 10.71 9.69
CA PHE A 233 18.16 10.12 8.79
C PHE A 233 17.45 9.43 7.62
N ILE A 234 17.88 9.72 6.38
CA ILE A 234 17.34 9.09 5.17
C ILE A 234 18.41 8.18 4.58
N VAL A 235 18.10 6.90 4.44
CA VAL A 235 18.98 5.91 3.82
C VAL A 235 18.37 5.47 2.50
N VAL A 236 19.14 5.57 1.42
CA VAL A 236 18.78 5.10 0.09
C VAL A 236 19.58 3.84 -0.22
N VAL A 237 18.87 2.75 -0.53
CA VAL A 237 19.45 1.48 -0.98
C VAL A 237 18.93 1.22 -2.38
N ASP A 238 19.81 1.32 -3.38
CA ASP A 238 19.46 1.10 -4.78
C ASP A 238 20.59 0.36 -5.50
N ILE A 239 20.29 -0.27 -6.63
CA ILE A 239 21.26 -0.94 -7.49
C ILE A 239 21.96 0.04 -8.44
N GLN A 240 21.43 1.24 -8.60
CA GLN A 240 22.02 2.29 -9.43
C GLN A 240 23.17 2.94 -8.68
N GLU A 241 24.36 2.91 -9.26
CA GLU A 241 25.54 3.54 -8.68
C GLU A 241 25.42 5.06 -8.67
N SER A 242 25.94 5.69 -7.60
CA SER A 242 26.13 7.13 -7.49
C SER A 242 27.58 7.39 -7.09
N HIS A 243 28.22 8.32 -7.78
CA HIS A 243 29.63 8.67 -7.55
C HIS A 243 29.80 10.04 -6.87
N TRP A 244 28.71 10.81 -6.78
CA TRP A 244 28.71 12.11 -6.14
C TRP A 244 28.65 11.98 -4.60
N ASP A 245 29.40 12.83 -3.91
CA ASP A 245 29.27 12.97 -2.46
C ASP A 245 28.08 13.88 -2.10
N TRP A 246 26.92 13.29 -1.87
CA TRP A 246 25.66 14.00 -1.58
C TRP A 246 25.69 14.81 -0.29
N ARG A 247 26.68 14.62 0.60
CA ARG A 247 26.91 15.48 1.78
C ARG A 247 27.31 16.89 1.40
N GLN A 248 27.80 17.11 0.19
CA GLN A 248 28.13 18.42 -0.34
C GLN A 248 26.95 19.16 -0.98
N GLY A 249 25.77 18.56 -0.96
CA GLY A 249 24.57 19.06 -1.64
C GLY A 249 24.39 18.46 -3.03
N GLU A 250 23.56 19.10 -3.87
CA GLU A 250 23.28 18.62 -5.22
C GLU A 250 24.52 18.76 -6.12
N PRO A 251 24.75 17.77 -7.00
CA PRO A 251 25.79 17.90 -8.03
C PRO A 251 25.44 19.00 -9.03
N PRO A 252 26.45 19.59 -9.73
CA PRO A 252 26.23 20.48 -10.84
C PRO A 252 25.40 19.84 -11.97
N MET A 253 24.69 20.64 -12.75
CA MET A 253 23.77 20.15 -13.81
C MET A 253 24.47 19.35 -14.93
N ASP A 254 25.76 19.54 -15.13
CA ASP A 254 26.60 18.78 -16.10
C ASP A 254 27.14 17.48 -15.53
N ASN A 255 26.96 17.22 -14.23
CA ASN A 255 27.33 15.95 -13.62
C ASN A 255 26.23 14.90 -13.89
N PRO A 256 26.59 13.68 -14.32
CA PRO A 256 25.60 12.62 -14.57
C PRO A 256 24.72 12.30 -13.37
N ASP A 257 25.24 12.38 -12.14
CA ASP A 257 24.51 12.11 -10.90
C ASP A 257 23.42 13.14 -10.60
N TYR A 258 23.44 14.31 -11.25
CA TYR A 258 22.36 15.30 -11.15
C TYR A 258 20.99 14.71 -11.55
N TYR A 259 20.97 13.72 -12.42
CA TYR A 259 19.76 13.06 -12.90
C TYR A 259 19.33 11.86 -12.04
N LEU A 260 20.09 11.51 -11.00
CA LEU A 260 19.66 10.54 -9.99
C LEU A 260 18.58 11.17 -9.11
N ARG A 261 17.36 11.12 -9.61
CA ARG A 261 16.22 11.85 -9.06
C ARG A 261 15.93 11.52 -7.60
N PHE A 262 16.07 10.25 -7.22
CA PHE A 262 15.82 9.81 -5.85
C PHE A 262 16.85 10.40 -4.88
N ASN A 263 18.15 10.35 -5.18
CA ASN A 263 19.18 10.95 -4.33
C ASN A 263 18.97 12.48 -4.21
N LYS A 264 18.77 13.16 -5.35
CA LYS A 264 18.53 14.60 -5.37
C LYS A 264 17.31 15.03 -4.55
N SER A 265 16.19 14.32 -4.68
CA SER A 265 14.99 14.63 -3.93
C SER A 265 15.18 14.45 -2.43
N PHE A 266 15.77 13.34 -2.00
CA PHE A 266 16.05 13.11 -0.58
C PHE A 266 17.09 14.07 -0.01
N ASN A 267 18.12 14.43 -0.77
CA ASN A 267 19.11 15.43 -0.35
C ASN A 267 18.45 16.79 -0.07
N ARG A 268 17.50 17.22 -0.92
CA ARG A 268 16.70 18.46 -0.71
C ARG A 268 15.85 18.41 0.55
N MET A 269 15.50 17.24 1.04
CA MET A 269 14.61 17.03 2.17
C MET A 269 15.37 16.71 3.48
N GLY A 270 16.66 17.02 3.54
CA GLY A 270 17.49 16.79 4.71
C GLY A 270 18.10 15.38 4.77
N GLY A 271 18.04 14.60 3.71
CA GLY A 271 18.75 13.32 3.61
C GLY A 271 20.27 13.50 3.67
N GLN A 272 20.92 12.67 4.48
CA GLN A 272 22.38 12.63 4.61
C GLN A 272 22.92 11.30 4.11
#